data_1d8701f60e9bd312e1135fb6cdb9ee9e
#
_entry.id   1d8701f60e9bd312e1135fb6cdb9ee9e
#
_cell.length_a   1.000
_cell.length_b   1.000
_cell.length_c   1.000
_cell.angle_alpha   90.00
_cell.angle_beta   90.00
_cell.angle_gamma   90.00
#
_symmetry.space_group_name_H-M   'P 1'
#
loop_
_entity.id
_entity.type
_entity.pdbx_description
1 polymer ?
#
loop_
_entity_poly.entity_id
_entity_poly.type
_entity_poly.pdbx_seq_one_letter_code
_entity_poly.pdbx_strand_id
1 'polypeptide(L)'
;MDGANPALTRTVQDERYARASADFGAALERLARAYEADADQRRDLLQEIHLAVWRSFARFDGRCSERTWVYRVAHNVAISHGQKRRRSRPERLLTLDELAAQGDPTQPDPEAQTADRHALARLTALIRALVPPDRQIVMLYLEGLEAKAIAEVCGLSPGAVATKLHRLKAVLAHRFNPGGPDER
;
A
#
# COMPACT_ATOMS: atom_id res chain seq x y z
N MET A 1 15.14 7.54 -37.53
CA MET A 1 14.25 8.48 -36.79
C MET A 1 12.86 7.90 -36.87
N ASP A 2 12.55 6.98 -35.91
CA ASP A 2 11.21 6.40 -35.83
C ASP A 2 10.28 7.40 -35.17
N GLY A 3 9.53 8.11 -36.03
CA GLY A 3 8.41 8.93 -35.59
C GLY A 3 7.23 8.04 -35.21
N ALA A 4 7.25 7.49 -33.99
CA ALA A 4 6.10 6.77 -33.45
C ALA A 4 4.86 7.69 -33.56
N ASN A 5 3.83 7.23 -34.30
CA ASN A 5 2.60 7.98 -34.45
C ASN A 5 1.96 8.22 -33.06
N PRO A 6 1.81 9.48 -32.61
CA PRO A 6 1.32 9.78 -31.26
C PRO A 6 -0.07 9.20 -30.98
N ALA A 7 -0.91 8.99 -32.01
CA ALA A 7 -2.21 8.36 -31.88
C ALA A 7 -2.10 6.86 -31.58
N LEU A 8 -1.19 6.13 -32.22
CA LEU A 8 -0.93 4.71 -31.94
C LEU A 8 -0.35 4.52 -30.55
N THR A 9 0.55 5.41 -30.12
CA THR A 9 1.12 5.40 -28.78
C THR A 9 0.03 5.60 -27.70
N ARG A 10 -0.92 6.49 -27.95
CA ARG A 10 -2.03 6.78 -27.04
C ARG A 10 -3.00 5.60 -26.95
N THR A 11 -3.34 4.95 -28.06
CA THR A 11 -4.20 3.76 -28.07
C THR A 11 -3.58 2.62 -27.24
N VAL A 12 -2.29 2.34 -27.42
CA VAL A 12 -1.57 1.32 -26.65
C VAL A 12 -1.53 1.67 -25.14
N GLN A 13 -1.37 2.93 -24.81
CA GLN A 13 -1.40 3.43 -23.44
C GLN A 13 -2.79 3.23 -22.81
N ASP A 14 -3.85 3.57 -23.53
CA ASP A 14 -5.24 3.42 -23.09
C ASP A 14 -5.60 1.95 -22.86
N GLU A 15 -5.20 1.05 -23.76
CA GLU A 15 -5.41 -0.40 -23.63
C GLU A 15 -4.68 -1.00 -22.42
N ARG A 16 -3.41 -0.62 -22.21
CA ARG A 16 -2.64 -1.07 -21.04
C ARG A 16 -3.28 -0.58 -19.76
N TYR A 17 -3.67 0.69 -19.71
CA TYR A 17 -4.33 1.24 -18.56
C TYR A 17 -5.66 0.55 -18.27
N ALA A 18 -6.48 0.26 -19.29
CA ALA A 18 -7.75 -0.44 -19.12
C ALA A 18 -7.54 -1.84 -18.47
N ARG A 19 -6.54 -2.60 -18.95
CA ARG A 19 -6.18 -3.89 -18.33
C ARG A 19 -5.70 -3.71 -16.90
N ALA A 20 -4.75 -2.79 -16.67
CA ALA A 20 -4.22 -2.54 -15.33
C ALA A 20 -5.29 -2.07 -14.35
N SER A 21 -6.26 -1.27 -14.81
CA SER A 21 -7.40 -0.83 -14.01
C SER A 21 -8.33 -1.98 -13.64
N ALA A 22 -8.57 -2.91 -14.59
CA ALA A 22 -9.36 -4.12 -14.33
C ALA A 22 -8.65 -5.06 -13.33
N ASP A 23 -7.35 -5.27 -13.49
CA ASP A 23 -6.58 -6.22 -12.68
C ASP A 23 -6.23 -5.69 -11.28
N PHE A 24 -5.96 -4.38 -11.16
CA PHE A 24 -5.40 -3.78 -9.94
C PHE A 24 -6.32 -2.73 -9.30
N GLY A 25 -7.46 -2.38 -9.89
CA GLY A 25 -8.33 -1.30 -9.41
C GLY A 25 -8.72 -1.47 -7.94
N ALA A 26 -9.15 -2.66 -7.54
CA ALA A 26 -9.49 -2.95 -6.14
C ALA A 26 -8.29 -2.79 -5.18
N ALA A 27 -7.08 -3.13 -5.62
CA ALA A 27 -5.86 -2.94 -4.85
C ALA A 27 -5.52 -1.44 -4.71
N LEU A 28 -5.71 -0.65 -5.77
CA LEU A 28 -5.51 0.80 -5.74
C LEU A 28 -6.51 1.50 -4.80
N GLU A 29 -7.76 1.00 -4.73
CA GLU A 29 -8.73 1.49 -3.75
C GLU A 29 -8.32 1.17 -2.31
N ARG A 30 -7.82 -0.06 -2.03
CA ARG A 30 -7.29 -0.43 -0.71
C ARG A 30 -6.11 0.43 -0.32
N LEU A 31 -5.20 0.68 -1.27
CA LEU A 31 -4.08 1.59 -1.09
C LEU A 31 -4.56 3.00 -0.72
N ALA A 32 -5.49 3.59 -1.47
CA ALA A 32 -6.02 4.92 -1.17
C ALA A 32 -6.63 4.97 0.24
N ARG A 33 -7.38 3.94 0.66
CA ARG A 33 -7.91 3.83 2.03
C ARG A 33 -6.83 3.74 3.10
N ALA A 34 -5.70 3.11 2.81
CA ALA A 34 -4.58 3.00 3.74
C ALA A 34 -3.82 4.32 3.92
N TYR A 35 -3.91 5.24 2.96
CA TYR A 35 -3.24 6.53 3.01
C TYR A 35 -4.17 7.68 3.41
N GLU A 36 -5.49 7.59 3.12
CA GLU A 36 -6.43 8.66 3.38
C GLU A 36 -7.71 8.15 4.05
N ALA A 37 -8.03 8.74 5.21
CA ALA A 37 -9.21 8.40 5.99
C ALA A 37 -10.46 9.15 5.50
N ASP A 38 -10.29 10.41 5.13
CA ASP A 38 -11.37 11.24 4.61
C ASP A 38 -11.86 10.72 3.25
N ALA A 39 -13.18 10.63 3.08
CA ALA A 39 -13.78 10.02 1.89
C ALA A 39 -13.57 10.85 0.61
N ASP A 40 -13.60 12.17 0.74
CA ASP A 40 -13.47 13.08 -0.40
C ASP A 40 -12.00 13.16 -0.84
N GLN A 41 -11.09 13.38 0.10
CA GLN A 41 -9.65 13.36 -0.14
C GLN A 41 -9.16 12.00 -0.68
N ARG A 42 -9.78 10.90 -0.25
CA ARG A 42 -9.48 9.57 -0.77
C ARG A 42 -9.92 9.40 -2.22
N ARG A 43 -11.06 9.98 -2.61
CA ARG A 43 -11.50 10.01 -4.01
C ARG A 43 -10.51 10.78 -4.89
N ASP A 44 -10.07 11.93 -4.41
CA ASP A 44 -9.08 12.75 -5.12
C ASP A 44 -7.75 12.00 -5.26
N LEU A 45 -7.27 11.39 -4.17
CA LEU A 45 -6.06 10.56 -4.21
C LEU A 45 -6.19 9.41 -5.21
N LEU A 46 -7.34 8.72 -5.23
CA LEU A 46 -7.56 7.62 -6.18
C LEU A 46 -7.54 8.10 -7.63
N GLN A 47 -8.13 9.26 -7.93
CA GLN A 47 -8.06 9.88 -9.26
C GLN A 47 -6.62 10.26 -9.63
N GLU A 48 -5.86 10.86 -8.69
CA GLU A 48 -4.43 11.18 -8.90
C GLU A 48 -3.63 9.90 -9.23
N ILE A 49 -3.88 8.80 -8.51
CA ILE A 49 -3.24 7.50 -8.75
C ILE A 49 -3.57 7.00 -10.15
N HIS A 50 -4.84 6.94 -10.53
CA HIS A 50 -5.26 6.46 -11.84
C HIS A 50 -4.65 7.29 -12.98
N LEU A 51 -4.66 8.60 -12.85
CA LEU A 51 -4.05 9.51 -13.83
C LEU A 51 -2.54 9.31 -13.94
N ALA A 52 -1.85 9.13 -12.80
CA ALA A 52 -0.41 8.89 -12.79
C ALA A 52 -0.06 7.52 -13.40
N VAL A 53 -0.81 6.47 -13.10
CA VAL A 53 -0.64 5.14 -13.70
C VAL A 53 -0.84 5.22 -15.21
N TRP A 54 -1.93 5.83 -15.69
CA TRP A 54 -2.18 6.02 -17.10
C TRP A 54 -1.01 6.74 -17.79
N ARG A 55 -0.58 7.90 -17.26
CA ARG A 55 0.55 8.67 -17.81
C ARG A 55 1.85 7.89 -17.83
N SER A 56 2.07 7.04 -16.82
CA SER A 56 3.32 6.30 -16.66
C SER A 56 3.52 5.23 -17.74
N PHE A 57 2.44 4.69 -18.31
CA PHE A 57 2.54 3.68 -19.36
C PHE A 57 3.17 4.20 -20.67
N ALA A 58 3.18 5.50 -20.91
CA ALA A 58 3.95 6.09 -22.00
C ALA A 58 5.48 5.88 -21.86
N ARG A 59 5.96 5.57 -20.66
CA ARG A 59 7.39 5.37 -20.32
C ARG A 59 7.68 3.95 -19.85
N PHE A 60 6.70 3.07 -19.83
CA PHE A 60 6.89 1.69 -19.39
C PHE A 60 7.71 0.90 -20.43
N ASP A 61 8.92 0.48 -20.02
CA ASP A 61 9.92 -0.18 -20.86
C ASP A 61 9.98 -1.71 -20.67
N GLY A 62 9.13 -2.28 -19.80
CA GLY A 62 9.09 -3.72 -19.55
C GLY A 62 10.22 -4.29 -18.69
N ARG A 63 11.09 -3.46 -18.07
CA ARG A 63 12.17 -3.94 -17.18
C ARG A 63 11.68 -4.58 -15.89
N CYS A 64 10.43 -4.36 -15.53
CA CYS A 64 9.74 -5.04 -14.44
C CYS A 64 8.33 -5.45 -14.88
N SER A 65 7.64 -6.25 -14.07
CA SER A 65 6.24 -6.60 -14.37
C SER A 65 5.34 -5.37 -14.36
N GLU A 66 4.24 -5.40 -15.14
CA GLU A 66 3.22 -4.32 -15.09
C GLU A 66 2.69 -4.13 -13.68
N ARG A 67 2.50 -5.22 -12.93
CA ARG A 67 2.10 -5.19 -11.51
C ARG A 67 3.08 -4.38 -10.66
N THR A 68 4.38 -4.67 -10.74
CA THR A 68 5.43 -3.93 -10.01
C THR A 68 5.44 -2.46 -10.40
N TRP A 69 5.27 -2.16 -11.69
CA TRP A 69 5.22 -0.80 -12.21
C TRP A 69 4.04 -0.01 -11.64
N VAL A 70 2.83 -0.57 -11.75
CA VAL A 70 1.59 0.05 -11.25
C VAL A 70 1.70 0.35 -9.76
N TYR A 71 2.13 -0.63 -8.95
CA TYR A 71 2.28 -0.42 -7.52
C TYR A 71 3.33 0.63 -7.18
N ARG A 72 4.47 0.66 -7.88
CA ARG A 72 5.50 1.69 -7.68
C ARG A 72 4.94 3.09 -7.94
N VAL A 73 4.24 3.29 -9.04
CA VAL A 73 3.63 4.57 -9.39
C VAL A 73 2.57 4.97 -8.35
N ALA A 74 1.66 4.07 -8.03
CA ALA A 74 0.57 4.32 -7.09
C ALA A 74 1.08 4.68 -5.69
N HIS A 75 2.06 3.93 -5.17
CA HIS A 75 2.65 4.22 -3.86
C HIS A 75 3.40 5.55 -3.82
N ASN A 76 4.12 5.91 -4.89
CA ASN A 76 4.80 7.21 -4.97
C ASN A 76 3.81 8.38 -4.92
N VAL A 77 2.67 8.26 -5.61
CA VAL A 77 1.59 9.26 -5.54
C VAL A 77 1.03 9.35 -4.12
N ALA A 78 0.69 8.20 -3.51
CA ALA A 78 0.11 8.17 -2.18
C ALA A 78 1.06 8.70 -1.09
N ILE A 79 2.36 8.40 -1.18
CA ILE A 79 3.39 8.96 -0.28
C ILE A 79 3.46 10.47 -0.43
N SER A 80 3.48 10.98 -1.67
CA SER A 80 3.53 12.42 -1.96
C SER A 80 2.29 13.14 -1.43
N HIS A 81 1.10 12.56 -1.62
CA HIS A 81 -0.15 13.05 -1.07
C HIS A 81 -0.09 13.15 0.46
N GLY A 82 0.31 12.06 1.13
CA GLY A 82 0.46 12.05 2.59
C GLY A 82 1.51 13.05 3.11
N GLN A 83 2.60 13.31 2.37
CA GLN A 83 3.59 14.32 2.73
C GLN A 83 3.02 15.74 2.64
N LYS A 84 2.25 16.06 1.59
CA LYS A 84 1.57 17.36 1.45
C LYS A 84 0.61 17.59 2.62
N ARG A 85 -0.21 16.58 2.96
CA ARG A 85 -1.18 16.66 4.06
C ARG A 85 -0.49 16.90 5.41
N ARG A 86 0.60 16.20 5.71
CA ARG A 86 1.34 16.35 6.98
C ARG A 86 1.97 17.73 7.17
N ARG A 87 2.30 18.45 6.11
CA ARG A 87 2.74 19.86 6.21
C ARG A 87 1.65 20.76 6.78
N SER A 88 0.38 20.47 6.47
CA SER A 88 -0.77 21.21 6.95
C SER A 88 -1.34 20.67 8.28
N ARG A 89 -1.11 19.39 8.56
CA ARG A 89 -1.62 18.68 9.74
C ARG A 89 -0.57 17.67 10.23
N PRO A 90 0.32 18.06 11.18
CA PRO A 90 1.32 17.16 11.72
C PRO A 90 0.65 15.95 12.42
N GLU A 91 0.98 14.75 11.98
CA GLU A 91 0.57 13.50 12.61
C GLU A 91 1.82 12.72 13.04
N ARG A 92 1.81 12.16 14.24
CA ARG A 92 2.87 11.25 14.68
C ARG A 92 2.68 9.91 13.97
N LEU A 93 3.65 9.50 13.20
CA LEU A 93 3.72 8.18 12.58
C LEU A 93 4.68 7.30 13.36
N LEU A 94 4.45 5.99 13.31
CA LEU A 94 5.20 4.97 14.00
C LEU A 94 5.96 4.09 13.00
N THR A 95 7.14 3.65 13.38
CA THR A 95 7.80 2.52 12.71
C THR A 95 7.14 1.20 13.13
N LEU A 96 7.40 0.13 12.38
CA LEU A 96 6.97 -1.21 12.79
C LEU A 96 7.58 -1.62 14.15
N ASP A 97 8.78 -1.14 14.44
CA ASP A 97 9.44 -1.41 15.73
C ASP A 97 8.74 -0.73 16.90
N GLU A 98 8.39 0.56 16.73
CA GLU A 98 7.61 1.30 17.73
C GLU A 98 6.21 0.70 17.91
N LEU A 99 5.58 0.26 16.81
CA LEU A 99 4.28 -0.39 16.86
C LEU A 99 4.34 -1.74 17.59
N ALA A 100 5.41 -2.51 17.41
CA ALA A 100 5.64 -3.78 18.11
C ALA A 100 5.87 -3.58 19.62
N ALA A 101 6.56 -2.49 20.00
CA ALA A 101 6.83 -2.15 21.40
C ALA A 101 5.59 -1.60 22.14
N GLN A 102 4.60 -1.09 21.43
CA GLN A 102 3.32 -0.67 22.01
C GLN A 102 2.41 -1.88 22.19
N GLY A 103 2.06 -2.21 23.44
CA GLY A 103 1.03 -3.20 23.75
C GLY A 103 -0.29 -2.86 23.03
N ASP A 104 -1.19 -3.82 22.91
CA ASP A 104 -2.52 -3.56 22.29
C ASP A 104 -3.35 -2.67 23.24
N PRO A 105 -3.72 -1.44 22.84
CA PRO A 105 -4.53 -0.57 23.68
C PRO A 105 -6.01 -0.99 23.72
N THR A 106 -6.42 -1.99 22.95
CA THR A 106 -7.83 -2.37 22.81
C THR A 106 -8.00 -3.86 23.08
N GLN A 107 -8.53 -4.21 24.26
CA GLN A 107 -9.07 -5.55 24.48
C GLN A 107 -10.23 -5.80 23.49
N PRO A 108 -10.38 -7.01 22.93
CA PRO A 108 -11.52 -7.33 22.06
C PRO A 108 -12.80 -7.31 22.86
N ASP A 109 -13.77 -6.49 22.40
CA ASP A 109 -15.16 -6.57 22.85
C ASP A 109 -15.78 -7.84 22.26
N PRO A 110 -16.39 -8.73 23.06
CA PRO A 110 -16.75 -10.08 22.64
C PRO A 110 -18.04 -10.23 21.83
N GLU A 111 -18.68 -9.18 21.32
CA GLU A 111 -19.90 -9.32 20.52
C GLU A 111 -19.62 -9.61 19.04
N ALA A 112 -19.74 -10.88 18.70
CA ALA A 112 -19.15 -11.59 17.56
C ALA A 112 -19.72 -11.31 16.15
N GLN A 113 -20.64 -10.42 15.90
CA GLN A 113 -21.15 -10.15 14.52
C GLN A 113 -20.60 -8.85 13.89
N THR A 114 -19.93 -8.05 14.67
CA THR A 114 -19.22 -6.84 14.21
C THR A 114 -17.70 -7.06 14.14
N ALA A 115 -17.21 -8.23 14.56
CA ALA A 115 -15.80 -8.53 14.76
C ALA A 115 -14.95 -8.34 13.47
N ASP A 116 -15.39 -8.85 12.33
CA ASP A 116 -14.61 -8.78 11.09
C ASP A 116 -14.49 -7.35 10.54
N ARG A 117 -15.58 -6.57 10.62
CA ARG A 117 -15.55 -5.16 10.19
C ARG A 117 -14.68 -4.31 11.13
N HIS A 118 -14.76 -4.58 12.43
CA HIS A 118 -13.93 -3.91 13.43
C HIS A 118 -12.44 -4.32 13.28
N ALA A 119 -12.15 -5.60 13.05
CA ALA A 119 -10.81 -6.09 12.79
C ALA A 119 -10.19 -5.42 11.56
N LEU A 120 -10.93 -5.34 10.45
CA LEU A 120 -10.48 -4.66 9.24
C LEU A 120 -10.28 -3.15 9.46
N ALA A 121 -11.16 -2.49 10.19
CA ALA A 121 -11.03 -1.08 10.53
C ALA A 121 -9.81 -0.84 11.41
N ARG A 122 -9.57 -1.69 12.43
CA ARG A 122 -8.37 -1.66 13.29
C ARG A 122 -7.10 -1.87 12.46
N LEU A 123 -7.06 -2.89 11.60
CA LEU A 123 -5.93 -3.13 10.71
C LEU A 123 -5.64 -1.91 9.82
N THR A 124 -6.66 -1.34 9.22
CA THR A 124 -6.51 -0.14 8.37
C THR A 124 -5.99 1.06 9.18
N ALA A 125 -6.47 1.24 10.41
CA ALA A 125 -5.98 2.30 11.30
C ALA A 125 -4.51 2.10 11.68
N LEU A 126 -4.10 0.86 12.00
CA LEU A 126 -2.70 0.51 12.26
C LEU A 126 -1.81 0.80 11.07
N ILE A 127 -2.24 0.40 9.87
CA ILE A 127 -1.49 0.66 8.63
C ILE A 127 -1.33 2.16 8.41
N ARG A 128 -2.37 2.98 8.64
CA ARG A 128 -2.29 4.44 8.52
C ARG A 128 -1.33 5.08 9.53
N ALA A 129 -1.19 4.50 10.71
CA ALA A 129 -0.27 5.01 11.72
C ALA A 129 1.20 4.77 11.38
N LEU A 130 1.52 3.87 10.44
CA LEU A 130 2.91 3.56 10.07
C LEU A 130 3.56 4.67 9.24
N VAL A 131 4.87 4.84 9.41
CA VAL A 131 5.70 5.65 8.49
C VAL A 131 5.61 5.13 7.06
N PRO A 132 5.75 5.98 6.03
CA PRO A 132 5.54 5.59 4.64
C PRO A 132 6.28 4.33 4.18
N PRO A 133 7.57 4.12 4.46
CA PRO A 133 8.26 2.89 4.03
C PRO A 133 7.65 1.63 4.62
N ASP A 134 7.29 1.65 5.90
CA ASP A 134 6.71 0.49 6.58
C ASP A 134 5.28 0.24 6.11
N ARG A 135 4.49 1.30 5.95
CA ARG A 135 3.14 1.23 5.37
C ARG A 135 3.16 0.63 3.97
N GLN A 136 4.11 1.05 3.13
CA GLN A 136 4.26 0.55 1.77
C GLN A 136 4.55 -0.96 1.76
N ILE A 137 5.48 -1.42 2.58
CA ILE A 137 5.84 -2.84 2.70
C ILE A 137 4.62 -3.67 3.14
N VAL A 138 3.90 -3.19 4.17
CA VAL A 138 2.70 -3.86 4.68
C VAL A 138 1.64 -4.00 3.60
N MET A 139 1.32 -2.91 2.89
CA MET A 139 0.32 -2.93 1.83
C MET A 139 0.69 -3.89 0.71
N LEU A 140 1.94 -3.86 0.24
CA LEU A 140 2.40 -4.74 -0.83
C LEU A 140 2.40 -6.22 -0.40
N TYR A 141 2.73 -6.50 0.86
CA TYR A 141 2.64 -7.86 1.40
C TYR A 141 1.19 -8.36 1.46
N LEU A 142 0.25 -7.54 1.91
CA LEU A 142 -1.18 -7.89 1.95
C LEU A 142 -1.76 -8.08 0.54
N GLU A 143 -1.19 -7.43 -0.47
CA GLU A 143 -1.52 -7.67 -1.89
C GLU A 143 -0.81 -8.93 -2.46
N GLY A 144 -0.12 -9.71 -1.62
CA GLY A 144 0.50 -10.98 -2.01
C GLY A 144 1.78 -10.84 -2.83
N LEU A 145 2.52 -9.73 -2.70
CA LEU A 145 3.84 -9.60 -3.31
C LEU A 145 4.89 -10.32 -2.46
N GLU A 146 5.83 -10.95 -3.13
CA GLU A 146 7.01 -11.53 -2.49
C GLU A 146 8.04 -10.46 -2.12
N ALA A 147 8.92 -10.77 -1.16
CA ALA A 147 9.92 -9.83 -0.64
C ALA A 147 10.79 -9.19 -1.73
N LYS A 148 11.13 -9.93 -2.80
CA LYS A 148 11.90 -9.42 -3.94
C LYS A 148 11.12 -8.33 -4.70
N ALA A 149 9.86 -8.58 -5.03
CA ALA A 149 9.01 -7.62 -5.73
C ALA A 149 8.72 -6.38 -4.86
N ILE A 150 8.51 -6.58 -3.55
CA ILE A 150 8.37 -5.48 -2.58
C ILE A 150 9.63 -4.61 -2.56
N ALA A 151 10.82 -5.24 -2.53
CA ALA A 151 12.09 -4.54 -2.56
C ALA A 151 12.25 -3.68 -3.84
N GLU A 152 11.85 -4.22 -4.98
CA GLU A 152 11.86 -3.48 -6.26
C GLU A 152 10.91 -2.27 -6.24
N VAL A 153 9.71 -2.41 -5.65
CA VAL A 153 8.75 -1.30 -5.54
C VAL A 153 9.27 -0.22 -4.59
N CYS A 154 9.78 -0.63 -3.42
CA CYS A 154 10.17 0.29 -2.34
C CYS A 154 11.56 0.91 -2.52
N GLY A 155 12.39 0.37 -3.43
CA GLY A 155 13.80 0.77 -3.57
C GLY A 155 14.67 0.34 -2.38
N LEU A 156 14.32 -0.78 -1.72
CA LEU A 156 15.03 -1.34 -0.58
C LEU A 156 15.77 -2.63 -0.97
N SER A 157 16.66 -3.11 -0.09
CA SER A 157 17.24 -4.45 -0.27
C SER A 157 16.23 -5.55 0.13
N PRO A 158 16.26 -6.72 -0.51
CA PRO A 158 15.40 -7.85 -0.12
C PRO A 158 15.56 -8.27 1.34
N GLY A 159 16.78 -8.19 1.89
CA GLY A 159 17.05 -8.48 3.30
C GLY A 159 16.37 -7.49 4.26
N ALA A 160 16.40 -6.19 3.93
CA ALA A 160 15.70 -5.18 4.71
C ALA A 160 14.17 -5.41 4.70
N VAL A 161 13.62 -5.77 3.54
CA VAL A 161 12.18 -6.11 3.42
C VAL A 161 11.86 -7.36 4.24
N ALA A 162 12.66 -8.42 4.15
CA ALA A 162 12.44 -9.65 4.91
C ALA A 162 12.43 -9.40 6.43
N THR A 163 13.36 -8.61 6.93
CA THR A 163 13.39 -8.22 8.36
C THR A 163 12.11 -7.47 8.77
N LYS A 164 11.66 -6.52 7.95
CA LYS A 164 10.43 -5.77 8.24
C LYS A 164 9.17 -6.65 8.16
N LEU A 165 9.12 -7.60 7.22
CA LEU A 165 8.02 -8.57 7.11
C LEU A 165 7.97 -9.52 8.32
N HIS A 166 9.14 -9.96 8.82
CA HIS A 166 9.18 -10.75 10.02
C HIS A 166 8.56 -10.00 11.22
N ARG A 167 8.95 -8.75 11.42
CA ARG A 167 8.38 -7.89 12.47
C ARG A 167 6.88 -7.64 12.28
N LEU A 168 6.45 -7.39 11.05
CA LEU A 168 5.03 -7.24 10.74
C LEU A 168 4.22 -8.46 11.16
N LYS A 169 4.70 -9.67 10.83
CA LYS A 169 4.01 -10.92 11.20
C LYS A 169 3.89 -11.04 12.72
N ALA A 170 4.93 -10.71 13.47
CA ALA A 170 4.90 -10.72 14.93
C ALA A 170 3.85 -9.72 15.48
N VAL A 171 3.80 -8.50 14.94
CA VAL A 171 2.80 -7.49 15.32
C VAL A 171 1.37 -7.97 15.03
N LEU A 172 1.15 -8.53 13.85
CA LEU A 172 -0.18 -9.02 13.46
C LEU A 172 -0.61 -10.22 14.30
N ALA A 173 0.29 -11.18 14.56
CA ALA A 173 0.02 -12.32 15.44
C ALA A 173 -0.38 -11.86 16.84
N HIS A 174 0.39 -10.94 17.43
CA HIS A 174 0.11 -10.41 18.78
C HIS A 174 -1.21 -9.65 18.86
N ARG A 175 -1.57 -8.85 17.84
CA ARG A 175 -2.75 -7.98 17.89
C ARG A 175 -4.04 -8.58 17.38
N PHE A 176 -3.97 -9.59 16.53
CA PHE A 176 -5.14 -10.20 15.88
C PHE A 176 -5.33 -11.68 16.22
N ASN A 177 -4.36 -12.33 16.87
CA ASN A 177 -4.47 -13.69 17.34
C ASN A 177 -3.88 -13.86 18.75
N PRO A 178 -4.43 -13.18 19.78
CA PRO A 178 -3.87 -13.19 21.15
C PRO A 178 -3.94 -14.55 21.85
N GLY A 179 -4.52 -15.58 21.22
CA GLY A 179 -4.65 -16.95 21.74
C GLY A 179 -3.86 -18.01 20.98
N GLY A 180 -2.98 -17.62 20.06
CA GLY A 180 -2.10 -18.56 19.37
C GLY A 180 -1.09 -19.15 20.33
N PRO A 181 -0.69 -20.46 20.19
CA PRO A 181 0.26 -21.07 21.08
C PRO A 181 1.61 -20.36 21.01
N ASP A 182 2.06 -19.93 22.18
CA ASP A 182 3.44 -19.48 22.41
C ASP A 182 4.36 -20.67 22.04
N GLU A 183 5.00 -20.63 20.88
CA GLU A 183 6.06 -21.58 20.57
C GLU A 183 7.25 -21.29 21.47
N ARG A 184 7.34 -22.10 22.53
CA ARG A 184 8.51 -22.18 23.42
C ARG A 184 9.69 -22.83 22.69
#